data_1b1daf3cbd86ee3964b0a526a222c25c
#
_entry.id   1b1daf3cbd86ee3964b0a526a222c25c
#
_cell.length_a   1.000
_cell.length_b   1.000
_cell.length_c   1.000
_cell.angle_alpha   90.00
_cell.angle_beta   90.00
_cell.angle_gamma   90.00
#
_symmetry.space_group_name_H-M   'P 1'
#
loop_
_entity.id
_entity.type
_entity.pdbx_description
1 polymer ?
#
loop_
_entity_poly.entity_id
_entity_poly.type
_entity_poly.pdbx_seq_one_letter_code
_entity_poly.pdbx_strand_id
1 'polypeptide(L)'
;MKPLSRWLVVTAALAATLDPQHGTAQAATAPVKIPDVTFVAWNVRNYRLQPVKDREGNVTTPRKDPESVQAVVRTLVSLRPDIVGLSEVGSRQDLAHLQRELKKSGLDLPHRTWVEAVDRERHLALLSRFPLREVRHDTKSGFKLGGLPHRVQRGFLDCTAEICPGFALRLLGTHFKSRRIVPEFDQAEFRRNESLLLRSKVDDILREDHGSLLLLFGDLNDVKNSPAVRGLAGRRGGKDSLEILELADRNGDQWTYHWSESDEYSRVDYVMVSKALLPLVRKNKSMVHRAKGWTLASDHRPLVVKIGLPAKKKP
;
A
#
# COMPACT_ATOMS: atom_id res chain seq x y z
N MET A 1 12.75 8.77 -90.22
CA MET A 1 11.68 9.37 -91.05
C MET A 1 10.58 9.86 -90.12
N LYS A 2 10.20 11.10 -90.34
CA LYS A 2 9.17 11.89 -89.66
C LYS A 2 7.76 11.26 -89.78
N PRO A 3 6.67 11.79 -89.07
CA PRO A 3 6.55 13.19 -88.61
C PRO A 3 5.89 13.39 -87.23
N LEU A 4 5.98 14.64 -86.86
CA LEU A 4 5.28 15.41 -85.82
C LEU A 4 3.74 15.42 -86.01
N SER A 5 2.98 15.52 -84.89
CA SER A 5 1.71 16.27 -84.88
C SER A 5 1.50 16.99 -83.56
N ARG A 6 1.35 18.27 -83.66
CA ARG A 6 0.96 19.27 -82.63
C ARG A 6 -0.51 19.07 -82.28
N TRP A 7 -0.93 19.21 -81.04
CA TRP A 7 -2.29 19.58 -80.65
C TRP A 7 -2.30 20.67 -79.61
N LEU A 8 -3.24 21.54 -79.80
CA LEU A 8 -3.49 22.86 -79.17
C LEU A 8 -3.73 22.76 -77.63
N VAL A 9 -3.26 23.84 -77.00
CA VAL A 9 -3.63 24.25 -75.62
C VAL A 9 -4.99 24.96 -75.71
N VAL A 10 -5.94 24.55 -74.90
CA VAL A 10 -7.14 25.34 -74.58
C VAL A 10 -7.14 25.53 -73.06
N THR A 11 -6.85 26.76 -72.66
CA THR A 11 -7.01 27.23 -71.28
C THR A 11 -8.46 27.58 -71.04
N ALA A 12 -9.09 26.86 -70.12
CA ALA A 12 -10.37 27.24 -69.51
C ALA A 12 -10.10 27.65 -68.06
N ALA A 13 -10.21 28.91 -67.77
CA ALA A 13 -10.17 29.47 -66.44
C ALA A 13 -11.56 29.21 -65.79
N LEU A 14 -11.60 28.37 -64.73
CA LEU A 14 -12.74 28.31 -63.83
C LEU A 14 -12.37 29.08 -62.57
N ALA A 15 -13.07 30.19 -62.34
CA ALA A 15 -13.06 30.90 -61.07
C ALA A 15 -13.87 30.07 -60.05
N ALA A 16 -13.19 29.50 -59.06
CA ALA A 16 -13.84 28.89 -57.90
C ALA A 16 -13.93 29.93 -56.80
N THR A 17 -15.15 30.33 -56.49
CA THR A 17 -15.49 31.13 -55.30
C THR A 17 -15.20 30.33 -54.06
N LEU A 18 -14.28 30.82 -53.24
CA LEU A 18 -13.99 30.30 -51.89
C LEU A 18 -15.13 30.70 -50.93
N ASP A 19 -15.88 29.74 -50.47
CA ASP A 19 -16.84 29.84 -49.37
C ASP A 19 -16.10 29.63 -48.04
N PRO A 20 -15.97 30.60 -47.12
CA PRO A 20 -15.24 30.44 -45.88
C PRO A 20 -16.18 30.05 -44.73
N GLN A 21 -16.76 28.86 -44.76
CA GLN A 21 -17.49 28.33 -43.60
C GLN A 21 -17.40 26.79 -43.52
N HIS A 22 -16.23 26.27 -43.21
CA HIS A 22 -16.14 24.98 -42.55
C HIS A 22 -15.22 25.13 -41.33
N GLY A 23 -15.83 25.56 -40.23
CA GLY A 23 -15.25 25.43 -38.93
C GLY A 23 -14.99 23.96 -38.66
N THR A 24 -13.73 23.55 -38.68
CA THR A 24 -13.34 22.21 -38.17
C THR A 24 -13.69 22.17 -36.70
N ALA A 25 -14.80 21.52 -36.39
CA ALA A 25 -15.14 21.12 -35.03
C ALA A 25 -14.02 20.21 -34.52
N GLN A 26 -13.12 20.79 -33.72
CA GLN A 26 -12.09 20.09 -33.04
C GLN A 26 -12.82 19.17 -32.04
N ALA A 27 -12.90 17.87 -32.36
CA ALA A 27 -13.49 16.87 -31.51
C ALA A 27 -12.80 16.97 -30.16
N ALA A 28 -13.53 17.42 -29.14
CA ALA A 28 -13.08 17.45 -27.78
C ALA A 28 -12.72 16.01 -27.39
N THR A 29 -11.43 15.70 -27.36
CA THR A 29 -10.95 14.41 -26.87
C THR A 29 -11.46 14.23 -25.44
N ALA A 30 -12.32 13.23 -25.24
CA ALA A 30 -12.82 12.89 -23.91
C ALA A 30 -11.63 12.79 -22.94
N PRO A 31 -11.76 13.30 -21.70
CA PRO A 31 -10.66 13.27 -20.75
C PRO A 31 -10.22 11.81 -20.53
N VAL A 32 -8.95 11.54 -20.82
CA VAL A 32 -8.36 10.22 -20.57
C VAL A 32 -8.51 9.93 -19.08
N LYS A 33 -9.40 9.01 -18.75
CA LYS A 33 -9.65 8.60 -17.37
C LYS A 33 -8.43 7.84 -16.89
N ILE A 34 -7.59 8.50 -16.09
CA ILE A 34 -6.44 7.86 -15.46
C ILE A 34 -6.99 6.81 -14.48
N PRO A 35 -6.59 5.54 -14.57
CA PRO A 35 -7.10 4.49 -13.71
C PRO A 35 -6.75 4.76 -12.25
N ASP A 36 -7.66 4.39 -11.33
CA ASP A 36 -7.41 4.47 -9.89
C ASP A 36 -6.18 3.60 -9.50
N VAL A 37 -5.34 4.09 -8.60
CA VAL A 37 -4.26 3.30 -7.99
C VAL A 37 -4.84 2.38 -6.94
N THR A 38 -4.47 1.12 -6.98
CA THR A 38 -4.87 0.11 -5.99
C THR A 38 -3.74 -0.12 -5.00
N PHE A 39 -3.97 0.25 -3.74
CA PHE A 39 -3.10 -0.09 -2.62
C PHE A 39 -3.69 -1.27 -1.84
N VAL A 40 -2.84 -2.24 -1.46
CA VAL A 40 -3.22 -3.34 -0.57
C VAL A 40 -2.30 -3.35 0.64
N ALA A 41 -2.87 -3.39 1.86
CA ALA A 41 -2.14 -3.67 3.10
C ALA A 41 -2.51 -5.08 3.59
N TRP A 42 -1.51 -5.90 3.93
CA TRP A 42 -1.78 -7.25 4.38
C TRP A 42 -0.68 -7.82 5.29
N ASN A 43 -1.06 -8.37 6.43
CA ASN A 43 -0.22 -9.27 7.20
C ASN A 43 -0.34 -10.68 6.58
N VAL A 44 0.77 -11.24 6.10
CA VAL A 44 0.80 -12.50 5.35
C VAL A 44 1.19 -13.70 6.20
N ARG A 45 1.08 -13.58 7.52
CA ARG A 45 1.31 -14.65 8.50
C ARG A 45 2.58 -15.45 8.21
N ASN A 46 3.72 -14.92 8.65
CA ASN A 46 5.02 -15.58 8.53
C ASN A 46 5.32 -16.09 7.10
N TYR A 47 5.24 -15.20 6.10
CA TYR A 47 5.60 -15.57 4.73
C TYR A 47 7.11 -15.85 4.65
N ARG A 48 7.49 -17.11 4.78
CA ARG A 48 8.88 -17.59 4.76
C ARG A 48 8.99 -18.99 4.14
N LEU A 49 10.09 -19.23 3.45
CA LEU A 49 10.34 -20.49 2.74
C LEU A 49 11.24 -21.43 3.52
N GLN A 50 11.93 -20.91 4.54
CA GLN A 50 12.80 -21.68 5.43
C GLN A 50 12.35 -21.51 6.87
N PRO A 51 12.41 -22.57 7.70
CA PRO A 51 12.07 -22.44 9.11
C PRO A 51 13.11 -21.57 9.84
N VAL A 52 12.68 -20.93 10.93
CA VAL A 52 13.61 -20.33 11.90
C VAL A 52 13.91 -21.38 12.96
N LYS A 53 15.17 -21.43 13.36
CA LYS A 53 15.64 -22.33 14.42
C LYS A 53 16.30 -21.51 15.53
N ASP A 54 16.18 -21.97 16.76
CA ASP A 54 16.92 -21.47 17.90
C ASP A 54 18.39 -21.92 17.86
N ARG A 55 19.14 -21.61 18.91
CA ARG A 55 20.56 -21.99 19.04
C ARG A 55 20.76 -23.50 19.20
N GLU A 56 19.76 -24.18 19.72
CA GLU A 56 19.71 -25.62 19.93
C GLU A 56 19.26 -26.39 18.68
N GLY A 57 18.81 -25.66 17.63
CA GLY A 57 18.36 -26.24 16.36
C GLY A 57 16.87 -26.55 16.29
N ASN A 58 16.10 -26.25 17.35
CA ASN A 58 14.65 -26.44 17.36
C ASN A 58 13.95 -25.41 16.47
N VAL A 59 12.90 -25.84 15.78
CA VAL A 59 12.10 -24.95 14.93
C VAL A 59 11.22 -24.06 15.80
N THR A 60 11.51 -22.76 15.82
CA THR A 60 10.73 -21.72 16.52
C THR A 60 9.62 -21.14 15.67
N THR A 61 9.89 -21.00 14.36
CA THR A 61 8.88 -20.58 13.39
C THR A 61 8.99 -21.48 12.15
N PRO A 62 7.94 -22.25 11.81
CA PRO A 62 7.98 -23.13 10.67
C PRO A 62 7.99 -22.34 9.34
N ARG A 63 8.41 -23.00 8.27
CA ARG A 63 8.18 -22.48 6.92
C ARG A 63 6.68 -22.42 6.63
N LYS A 64 6.29 -21.48 5.79
CA LYS A 64 4.92 -21.42 5.29
C LYS A 64 4.66 -22.55 4.30
N ASP A 65 3.53 -23.23 4.44
CA ASP A 65 3.16 -24.32 3.55
C ASP A 65 3.08 -23.85 2.09
N PRO A 66 3.51 -24.67 1.13
CA PRO A 66 3.46 -24.32 -0.29
C PRO A 66 2.06 -23.94 -0.76
N GLU A 67 1.02 -24.61 -0.27
CA GLU A 67 -0.38 -24.27 -0.57
C GLU A 67 -0.78 -22.89 -0.05
N SER A 68 -0.33 -22.54 1.17
CA SER A 68 -0.51 -21.22 1.78
C SER A 68 0.24 -20.14 1.01
N VAL A 69 1.48 -20.44 0.56
CA VAL A 69 2.25 -19.54 -0.33
C VAL A 69 1.46 -19.26 -1.60
N GLN A 70 0.94 -20.30 -2.26
CA GLN A 70 0.14 -20.14 -3.48
C GLN A 70 -1.18 -19.40 -3.22
N ALA A 71 -1.79 -19.59 -2.04
CA ALA A 71 -3.00 -18.84 -1.67
C ALA A 71 -2.71 -17.34 -1.50
N VAL A 72 -1.56 -16.96 -0.94
CA VAL A 72 -1.12 -15.56 -0.90
C VAL A 72 -0.97 -14.99 -2.31
N VAL A 73 -0.28 -15.72 -3.20
CA VAL A 73 -0.09 -15.29 -4.60
C VAL A 73 -1.44 -15.13 -5.31
N ARG A 74 -2.31 -16.14 -5.26
CA ARG A 74 -3.64 -16.08 -5.89
C ARG A 74 -4.46 -14.89 -5.39
N THR A 75 -4.43 -14.62 -4.09
CA THR A 75 -5.16 -13.49 -3.50
C THR A 75 -4.65 -12.17 -4.06
N LEU A 76 -3.34 -11.93 -4.06
CA LEU A 76 -2.76 -10.70 -4.60
C LEU A 76 -3.01 -10.55 -6.11
N VAL A 77 -2.88 -11.63 -6.88
CA VAL A 77 -3.19 -11.61 -8.32
C VAL A 77 -4.65 -11.25 -8.59
N SER A 78 -5.59 -11.77 -7.79
CA SER A 78 -7.01 -11.46 -7.93
C SER A 78 -7.34 -9.99 -7.62
N LEU A 79 -6.64 -9.38 -6.69
CA LEU A 79 -6.79 -7.98 -6.29
C LEU A 79 -6.15 -7.00 -7.27
N ARG A 80 -5.14 -7.45 -8.06
CA ARG A 80 -4.38 -6.65 -9.02
C ARG A 80 -3.89 -5.32 -8.42
N PRO A 81 -3.16 -5.34 -7.29
CA PRO A 81 -2.65 -4.13 -6.69
C PRO A 81 -1.57 -3.47 -7.56
N ASP A 82 -1.47 -2.16 -7.43
CA ASP A 82 -0.35 -1.38 -7.95
C ASP A 82 0.76 -1.24 -6.90
N ILE A 83 0.36 -1.25 -5.61
CA ILE A 83 1.26 -1.19 -4.47
C ILE A 83 0.76 -2.16 -3.39
N VAL A 84 1.67 -2.93 -2.80
CA VAL A 84 1.37 -3.86 -1.70
C VAL A 84 2.28 -3.56 -0.52
N GLY A 85 1.69 -3.18 0.61
CA GLY A 85 2.36 -3.10 1.90
C GLY A 85 2.14 -4.40 2.68
N LEU A 86 3.22 -5.01 3.16
CA LEU A 86 3.21 -6.34 3.77
C LEU A 86 3.78 -6.30 5.19
N SER A 87 3.17 -7.05 6.09
CA SER A 87 3.71 -7.42 7.39
C SER A 87 3.98 -8.93 7.45
N GLU A 88 4.94 -9.32 8.28
CA GLU A 88 5.36 -10.72 8.48
C GLU A 88 5.97 -11.40 7.26
N VAL A 89 6.71 -10.65 6.48
CA VAL A 89 7.61 -11.25 5.49
C VAL A 89 8.89 -11.73 6.22
N GLY A 90 9.39 -12.89 5.88
CA GLY A 90 10.59 -13.45 6.49
C GLY A 90 11.86 -12.71 6.09
N SER A 91 12.55 -13.17 5.07
CA SER A 91 13.80 -12.61 4.59
C SER A 91 13.62 -11.77 3.32
N ARG A 92 14.70 -11.10 2.89
CA ARG A 92 14.77 -10.45 1.56
C ARG A 92 14.57 -11.45 0.43
N GLN A 93 15.02 -12.71 0.61
CA GLN A 93 14.84 -13.79 -0.35
C GLN A 93 13.38 -14.23 -0.43
N ASP A 94 12.65 -14.25 0.69
CA ASP A 94 11.23 -14.56 0.72
C ASP A 94 10.41 -13.49 -0.01
N LEU A 95 10.73 -12.21 0.18
CA LEU A 95 10.13 -11.11 -0.59
C LEU A 95 10.43 -11.23 -2.08
N ALA A 96 11.68 -11.56 -2.44
CA ALA A 96 12.08 -11.77 -3.82
C ALA A 96 11.36 -12.96 -4.45
N HIS A 97 11.12 -14.02 -3.69
CA HIS A 97 10.32 -15.18 -4.13
C HIS A 97 8.89 -14.74 -4.41
N LEU A 98 8.22 -14.08 -3.46
CA LEU A 98 6.85 -13.58 -3.65
C LEU A 98 6.74 -12.72 -4.92
N GLN A 99 7.69 -11.79 -5.11
CA GLN A 99 7.73 -10.92 -6.29
C GLN A 99 7.82 -11.72 -7.59
N ARG A 100 8.66 -12.77 -7.64
CA ARG A 100 8.80 -13.64 -8.82
C ARG A 100 7.52 -14.43 -9.09
N GLU A 101 6.90 -15.00 -8.07
CA GLU A 101 5.65 -15.77 -8.22
C GLU A 101 4.49 -14.89 -8.69
N LEU A 102 4.40 -13.66 -8.19
CA LEU A 102 3.43 -12.67 -8.67
C LEU A 102 3.67 -12.34 -10.14
N LYS A 103 4.93 -12.10 -10.53
CA LYS A 103 5.29 -11.82 -11.93
C LYS A 103 4.95 -12.98 -12.86
N LYS A 104 5.27 -14.23 -12.48
CA LYS A 104 4.89 -15.44 -13.23
C LYS A 104 3.37 -15.55 -13.40
N SER A 105 2.61 -15.06 -12.43
CA SER A 105 1.14 -15.07 -12.43
C SER A 105 0.52 -13.82 -13.06
N GLY A 106 1.31 -13.00 -13.78
CA GLY A 106 0.83 -11.83 -14.53
C GLY A 106 0.66 -10.55 -13.69
N LEU A 107 1.21 -10.51 -12.48
CA LEU A 107 1.24 -9.31 -11.65
C LEU A 107 2.70 -8.84 -11.47
N ASP A 108 3.13 -7.89 -12.30
CA ASP A 108 4.49 -7.34 -12.24
C ASP A 108 4.55 -6.12 -11.33
N LEU A 109 5.30 -6.24 -10.22
CA LEU A 109 5.58 -5.19 -9.25
C LEU A 109 7.10 -5.07 -9.10
N PRO A 110 7.79 -4.40 -10.06
CA PRO A 110 9.25 -4.46 -10.18
C PRO A 110 10.02 -3.81 -9.03
N HIS A 111 9.40 -2.84 -8.34
CA HIS A 111 10.06 -2.12 -7.26
C HIS A 111 9.71 -2.72 -5.90
N ARG A 112 10.70 -2.82 -5.02
CA ARG A 112 10.51 -3.37 -3.67
C ARG A 112 11.38 -2.67 -2.64
N THR A 113 10.92 -2.68 -1.39
CA THR A 113 11.73 -2.33 -0.23
C THR A 113 11.38 -3.25 0.95
N TRP A 114 12.30 -3.38 1.90
CA TRP A 114 12.22 -4.30 3.02
C TRP A 114 12.93 -3.70 4.24
N VAL A 115 12.33 -3.82 5.42
CA VAL A 115 12.81 -3.21 6.67
C VAL A 115 13.49 -4.25 7.52
N GLU A 116 14.74 -4.03 7.86
CA GLU A 116 15.51 -4.86 8.79
C GLU A 116 15.62 -4.15 10.14
N ALA A 117 14.96 -4.70 11.15
CA ALA A 117 14.92 -4.13 12.49
C ALA A 117 15.33 -5.17 13.54
N VAL A 118 14.87 -5.03 14.79
CA VAL A 118 15.24 -5.90 15.91
C VAL A 118 14.63 -7.30 15.77
N ASP A 119 13.36 -7.38 15.38
CA ASP A 119 12.70 -8.67 15.08
C ASP A 119 13.32 -9.26 13.80
N ARG A 120 13.99 -10.40 13.96
CA ARG A 120 14.69 -11.07 12.84
C ARG A 120 13.80 -12.02 12.05
N GLU A 121 12.55 -12.16 12.48
CA GLU A 121 11.63 -13.14 11.91
C GLU A 121 10.53 -12.48 11.08
N ARG A 122 10.06 -11.30 11.49
CA ARG A 122 8.88 -10.65 10.92
C ARG A 122 9.21 -9.25 10.48
N HIS A 123 9.25 -9.06 9.19
CA HIS A 123 9.66 -7.80 8.61
C HIS A 123 8.52 -7.12 7.89
N LEU A 124 8.61 -5.80 7.81
CA LEU A 124 7.80 -4.99 6.91
C LEU A 124 8.41 -4.99 5.52
N ALA A 125 7.57 -5.04 4.50
CA ALA A 125 8.00 -4.99 3.13
C ALA A 125 6.98 -4.25 2.26
N LEU A 126 7.41 -3.83 1.08
CA LEU A 126 6.55 -3.21 0.09
C LEU A 126 6.97 -3.66 -1.31
N LEU A 127 5.97 -3.96 -2.14
CA LEU A 127 6.09 -4.17 -3.58
C LEU A 127 5.33 -3.07 -4.30
N SER A 128 5.87 -2.55 -5.40
CA SER A 128 5.25 -1.46 -6.15
C SER A 128 5.46 -1.62 -7.66
N ARG A 129 4.44 -1.26 -8.44
CA ARG A 129 4.54 -1.03 -9.87
C ARG A 129 5.35 0.24 -10.17
N PHE A 130 5.31 1.20 -9.26
CA PHE A 130 5.89 2.52 -9.41
C PHE A 130 7.27 2.59 -8.76
N PRO A 131 8.18 3.44 -9.26
CA PRO A 131 9.47 3.68 -8.62
C PRO A 131 9.31 4.13 -7.17
N LEU A 132 10.19 3.62 -6.30
CA LEU A 132 10.27 4.01 -4.90
C LEU A 132 11.44 4.95 -4.71
N ARG A 133 11.19 6.09 -4.06
CA ARG A 133 12.20 7.08 -3.70
C ARG A 133 12.17 7.39 -2.22
N GLU A 134 13.17 8.11 -1.75
CA GLU A 134 13.28 8.57 -0.37
C GLU A 134 13.05 7.44 0.65
N VAL A 135 13.67 6.29 0.40
CA VAL A 135 13.58 5.13 1.31
C VAL A 135 14.35 5.46 2.59
N ARG A 136 13.62 5.79 3.66
CA ARG A 136 14.17 6.27 4.94
C ARG A 136 13.61 5.48 6.12
N HIS A 137 13.69 4.16 6.06
CA HIS A 137 13.17 3.29 7.12
C HIS A 137 13.77 3.64 8.48
N ASP A 138 12.92 3.65 9.49
CA ASP A 138 13.35 3.85 10.86
C ASP A 138 13.46 2.50 11.59
N THR A 139 14.67 2.08 11.86
CA THR A 139 15.00 0.82 12.53
C THR A 139 15.71 1.02 13.86
N LYS A 140 15.87 2.30 14.28
CA LYS A 140 16.64 2.67 15.46
C LYS A 140 15.82 3.28 16.59
N SER A 141 14.60 3.73 16.31
CA SER A 141 13.70 4.32 17.30
C SER A 141 13.45 3.39 18.48
N GLY A 142 13.46 3.98 19.66
CA GLY A 142 13.27 3.28 20.92
C GLY A 142 12.69 4.18 22.00
N PHE A 143 12.32 3.58 23.12
CA PHE A 143 11.71 4.22 24.27
C PHE A 143 12.12 3.53 25.57
N LYS A 144 11.77 4.10 26.71
CA LYS A 144 11.92 3.46 28.02
C LYS A 144 10.56 2.96 28.51
N LEU A 145 10.50 1.73 29.01
CA LEU A 145 9.32 1.15 29.62
C LEU A 145 9.78 0.37 30.89
N GLY A 146 9.15 0.64 32.04
CA GLY A 146 9.57 0.07 33.29
C GLY A 146 11.03 0.42 33.68
N GLY A 147 11.55 1.56 33.22
CA GLY A 147 12.96 1.97 33.42
C GLY A 147 13.97 1.34 32.44
N LEU A 148 13.56 0.33 31.67
CA LEU A 148 14.41 -0.39 30.73
C LEU A 148 14.32 0.17 29.31
N PRO A 149 15.41 0.19 28.53
CA PRO A 149 15.40 0.62 27.14
C PRO A 149 14.81 -0.47 26.24
N HIS A 150 13.90 -0.07 25.36
CA HIS A 150 13.32 -0.91 24.34
C HIS A 150 13.45 -0.27 22.97
N ARG A 151 13.44 -1.07 21.92
CA ARG A 151 13.38 -0.62 20.52
C ARG A 151 12.08 -1.05 19.87
N VAL A 152 11.64 -0.27 18.88
CA VAL A 152 10.56 -0.67 17.98
C VAL A 152 10.96 -1.98 17.31
N GLN A 153 10.15 -3.03 17.51
CA GLN A 153 10.55 -4.39 17.15
C GLN A 153 10.74 -4.58 15.64
N ARG A 154 9.79 -4.09 14.83
CA ARG A 154 9.77 -4.26 13.37
C ARG A 154 10.19 -3.01 12.61
N GLY A 155 10.55 -1.93 13.35
CA GLY A 155 10.85 -0.63 12.75
C GLY A 155 9.63 0.01 12.08
N PHE A 156 9.87 1.07 11.33
CA PHE A 156 8.86 1.74 10.51
C PHE A 156 9.34 1.79 9.06
N LEU A 157 8.51 1.30 8.15
CA LEU A 157 8.71 1.45 6.72
C LEU A 157 8.39 2.91 6.36
N ASP A 158 9.25 3.52 5.57
CA ASP A 158 9.08 4.89 5.10
C ASP A 158 9.67 5.02 3.70
N CYS A 159 8.83 5.32 2.70
CA CYS A 159 9.23 5.55 1.32
C CYS A 159 8.17 6.34 0.56
N THR A 160 8.54 6.86 -0.60
CA THR A 160 7.64 7.58 -1.53
C THR A 160 7.50 6.79 -2.83
N ALA A 161 6.27 6.48 -3.25
CA ALA A 161 5.98 5.91 -4.56
C ALA A 161 5.66 7.04 -5.55
N GLU A 162 6.40 7.11 -6.66
CA GLU A 162 6.17 8.08 -7.74
C GLU A 162 5.15 7.53 -8.74
N ILE A 163 3.89 7.90 -8.56
CA ILE A 163 2.78 7.36 -9.37
C ILE A 163 2.82 7.96 -10.80
N CYS A 164 2.96 9.27 -10.88
CA CYS A 164 3.14 10.00 -12.13
C CYS A 164 3.71 11.39 -11.82
N PRO A 165 4.17 12.16 -12.83
CA PRO A 165 4.66 13.53 -12.61
C PRO A 165 3.66 14.38 -11.83
N GLY A 166 4.11 14.92 -10.69
CA GLY A 166 3.30 15.74 -9.78
C GLY A 166 2.37 14.97 -8.86
N PHE A 167 2.43 13.63 -8.84
CA PHE A 167 1.66 12.79 -7.93
C PHE A 167 2.55 11.70 -7.30
N ALA A 168 2.99 11.97 -6.10
CA ALA A 168 3.77 11.05 -5.28
C ALA A 168 3.00 10.69 -4.01
N LEU A 169 3.06 9.43 -3.59
CA LEU A 169 2.37 8.91 -2.42
C LEU A 169 3.42 8.54 -1.36
N ARG A 170 3.43 9.25 -0.22
CA ARG A 170 4.24 8.87 0.93
C ARG A 170 3.61 7.70 1.64
N LEU A 171 4.39 6.67 1.88
CA LEU A 171 3.95 5.40 2.46
C LEU A 171 4.68 5.16 3.78
N LEU A 172 3.93 5.09 4.88
CA LEU A 172 4.42 4.67 6.18
C LEU A 172 3.81 3.33 6.54
N GLY A 173 4.66 2.35 6.84
CA GLY A 173 4.22 1.00 7.26
C GLY A 173 4.68 0.69 8.67
N THR A 174 3.85 -0.04 9.43
CA THR A 174 4.17 -0.48 10.78
C THR A 174 3.59 -1.84 11.09
N HIS A 175 4.18 -2.54 12.07
CA HIS A 175 3.63 -3.73 12.69
C HIS A 175 3.97 -3.67 14.17
N PHE A 176 3.00 -3.26 15.01
CA PHE A 176 3.21 -3.07 16.44
C PHE A 176 3.33 -4.40 17.18
N LYS A 177 3.81 -4.33 18.42
CA LYS A 177 3.94 -5.48 19.33
C LYS A 177 2.62 -6.22 19.46
N SER A 178 2.68 -7.55 19.29
CA SER A 178 1.51 -8.42 19.42
C SER A 178 0.86 -8.33 20.80
N ARG A 179 -0.42 -8.71 20.91
CA ARG A 179 -1.14 -8.80 22.18
C ARG A 179 -0.74 -10.01 23.04
N ARG A 180 0.10 -10.90 22.50
CA ARG A 180 0.58 -12.05 23.26
C ARG A 180 1.26 -11.59 24.55
N ILE A 181 0.76 -12.05 25.69
CA ILE A 181 1.26 -11.71 27.00
C ILE A 181 2.69 -12.22 27.16
N VAL A 182 3.58 -11.34 27.61
CA VAL A 182 4.93 -11.65 28.06
C VAL A 182 5.11 -11.03 29.46
N PRO A 183 5.83 -11.67 30.38
CA PRO A 183 5.94 -11.22 31.77
C PRO A 183 6.81 -9.96 31.93
N GLU A 184 7.66 -9.64 30.94
CA GLU A 184 8.67 -8.59 31.05
C GLU A 184 8.12 -7.18 31.01
N PHE A 185 6.94 -6.98 30.38
CA PHE A 185 6.32 -5.65 30.25
C PHE A 185 4.86 -5.74 29.79
N ASP A 186 4.13 -4.64 29.98
CA ASP A 186 2.76 -4.45 29.46
C ASP A 186 2.80 -4.21 27.95
N GLN A 187 2.17 -5.09 27.18
CA GLN A 187 2.13 -5.02 25.71
C GLN A 187 1.28 -3.87 25.19
N ALA A 188 0.25 -3.44 25.91
CA ALA A 188 -0.57 -2.30 25.52
C ALA A 188 0.22 -1.00 25.65
N GLU A 189 1.00 -0.85 26.74
CA GLU A 189 1.88 0.28 26.95
C GLU A 189 3.04 0.26 25.93
N PHE A 190 3.57 -0.92 25.59
CA PHE A 190 4.57 -1.05 24.53
C PHE A 190 4.03 -0.52 23.20
N ARG A 191 2.84 -0.97 22.74
CA ARG A 191 2.20 -0.49 21.51
C ARG A 191 1.89 1.02 21.56
N ARG A 192 1.52 1.53 22.74
CA ARG A 192 1.32 2.96 22.92
C ARG A 192 2.60 3.76 22.65
N ASN A 193 3.74 3.29 23.15
CA ASN A 193 5.03 3.93 22.91
C ASN A 193 5.47 3.84 21.44
N GLU A 194 5.29 2.68 20.78
CA GLU A 194 5.53 2.53 19.34
C GLU A 194 4.66 3.53 18.55
N SER A 195 3.39 3.67 18.93
CA SER A 195 2.46 4.61 18.35
C SER A 195 2.90 6.07 18.48
N LEU A 196 3.37 6.48 19.64
CA LEU A 196 3.87 7.85 19.89
C LEU A 196 5.08 8.19 19.02
N LEU A 197 6.02 7.26 18.87
CA LEU A 197 7.19 7.43 18.01
C LEU A 197 6.78 7.56 16.52
N LEU A 198 5.86 6.72 16.06
CA LEU A 198 5.37 6.82 14.69
C LEU A 198 4.52 8.09 14.49
N ARG A 199 3.74 8.50 15.50
CA ARG A 199 2.98 9.76 15.46
C ARG A 199 3.92 10.96 15.31
N SER A 200 5.02 11.02 16.07
CA SER A 200 6.02 12.08 15.94
C SER A 200 6.55 12.19 14.50
N LYS A 201 6.82 11.04 13.86
CA LYS A 201 7.26 10.99 12.45
C LYS A 201 6.17 11.51 11.50
N VAL A 202 4.91 11.17 11.73
CA VAL A 202 3.77 11.71 10.97
C VAL A 202 3.65 13.22 11.16
N ASP A 203 3.83 13.71 12.41
CA ASP A 203 3.79 15.14 12.71
C ASP A 203 4.89 15.91 11.98
N ASP A 204 6.09 15.36 11.93
CA ASP A 204 7.22 15.98 11.22
C ASP A 204 6.93 16.08 9.71
N ILE A 205 6.46 15.00 9.08
CA ILE A 205 6.10 14.98 7.67
C ILE A 205 5.01 16.00 7.36
N LEU A 206 3.92 16.02 8.14
CA LEU A 206 2.80 16.91 7.88
C LEU A 206 3.07 18.37 8.26
N ARG A 207 4.02 18.62 9.16
CA ARG A 207 4.49 19.97 9.48
C ARG A 207 5.38 20.53 8.38
N GLU A 208 6.24 19.68 7.79
CA GLU A 208 7.08 20.03 6.64
C GLU A 208 6.22 20.33 5.40
N ASP A 209 5.22 19.49 5.12
CA ASP A 209 4.27 19.67 4.02
C ASP A 209 2.85 19.18 4.38
N HIS A 210 1.96 20.13 4.72
CA HIS A 210 0.54 19.81 4.97
C HIS A 210 -0.20 19.26 3.75
N GLY A 211 0.33 19.48 2.54
CA GLY A 211 -0.19 18.94 1.29
C GLY A 211 0.26 17.51 1.02
N SER A 212 1.11 16.93 1.87
CA SER A 212 1.66 15.59 1.69
C SER A 212 0.55 14.53 1.56
N LEU A 213 0.58 13.79 0.46
CA LEU A 213 -0.32 12.65 0.22
C LEU A 213 0.21 11.44 0.99
N LEU A 214 -0.08 11.39 2.29
CA LEU A 214 0.43 10.37 3.21
C LEU A 214 -0.59 9.25 3.42
N LEU A 215 -0.15 8.01 3.24
CA LEU A 215 -0.86 6.79 3.57
C LEU A 215 -0.05 5.99 4.58
N LEU A 216 -0.62 5.77 5.76
CA LEU A 216 -0.07 4.92 6.81
C LEU A 216 -0.86 3.61 6.84
N PHE A 217 -0.16 2.47 6.96
CA PHE A 217 -0.78 1.16 6.95
C PHE A 217 -0.08 0.20 7.91
N GLY A 218 -0.78 -0.83 8.33
CA GLY A 218 -0.17 -1.95 9.04
C GLY A 218 -1.07 -2.63 10.06
N ASP A 219 -0.50 -3.68 10.65
CA ASP A 219 -1.05 -4.38 11.79
C ASP A 219 -0.65 -3.64 13.08
N LEU A 220 -1.62 -2.93 13.66
CA LEU A 220 -1.41 -2.21 14.90
C LEU A 220 -1.60 -3.10 16.15
N ASN A 221 -1.99 -4.36 15.96
CA ASN A 221 -2.22 -5.33 17.02
C ASN A 221 -3.13 -4.80 18.15
N ASP A 222 -3.98 -3.83 17.83
CA ASP A 222 -4.87 -3.21 18.81
C ASP A 222 -6.20 -2.77 18.19
N VAL A 223 -7.21 -2.58 19.03
CA VAL A 223 -8.55 -2.19 18.58
C VAL A 223 -8.66 -0.68 18.35
N LYS A 224 -9.63 -0.26 17.53
CA LYS A 224 -9.82 1.12 17.08
C LYS A 224 -9.81 2.17 18.21
N ASN A 225 -10.38 1.84 19.36
CA ASN A 225 -10.51 2.78 20.47
C ASN A 225 -9.33 2.72 21.46
N SER A 226 -8.32 1.90 21.21
CA SER A 226 -7.15 1.83 22.07
C SER A 226 -6.33 3.14 22.05
N PRO A 227 -5.56 3.40 23.11
CA PRO A 227 -4.65 4.54 23.15
C PRO A 227 -3.63 4.54 21.99
N ALA A 228 -3.15 3.36 21.57
CA ALA A 228 -2.21 3.24 20.49
C ALA A 228 -2.81 3.67 19.14
N VAL A 229 -4.00 3.15 18.78
CA VAL A 229 -4.64 3.47 17.49
C VAL A 229 -5.11 4.93 17.46
N ARG A 230 -5.74 5.42 18.55
CA ARG A 230 -6.18 6.82 18.65
C ARG A 230 -5.02 7.82 18.69
N GLY A 231 -3.95 7.47 19.40
CA GLY A 231 -2.75 8.29 19.48
C GLY A 231 -2.10 8.46 18.10
N LEU A 232 -2.00 7.37 17.33
CA LEU A 232 -1.44 7.40 15.99
C LEU A 232 -2.30 8.25 15.02
N ALA A 233 -3.62 8.15 15.09
CA ALA A 233 -4.52 9.00 14.28
C ALA A 233 -4.38 10.49 14.63
N GLY A 234 -3.97 10.81 15.85
CA GLY A 234 -3.83 12.17 16.33
C GLY A 234 -5.17 12.78 16.78
N ARG A 235 -5.15 14.07 17.18
CA ARG A 235 -6.33 14.77 17.67
C ARG A 235 -7.37 14.88 16.56
N ARG A 236 -8.55 14.31 16.79
CA ARG A 236 -9.67 14.38 15.83
C ARG A 236 -9.97 15.82 15.42
N GLY A 237 -10.07 16.05 14.11
CA GLY A 237 -10.27 17.39 13.54
C GLY A 237 -9.00 18.25 13.52
N GLY A 238 -7.92 17.83 14.18
CA GLY A 238 -6.64 18.53 14.17
C GLY A 238 -6.08 18.65 12.74
N LYS A 239 -5.31 19.70 12.48
CA LYS A 239 -4.72 20.01 11.18
C LYS A 239 -3.89 18.83 10.63
N ASP A 240 -3.13 18.18 11.49
CA ASP A 240 -2.21 17.09 11.15
C ASP A 240 -2.77 15.70 11.52
N SER A 241 -4.10 15.58 11.77
CA SER A 241 -4.72 14.29 12.05
C SER A 241 -4.78 13.42 10.80
N LEU A 242 -4.61 12.10 11.02
CA LEU A 242 -4.89 11.11 10.00
C LEU A 242 -6.34 10.63 10.12
N GLU A 243 -6.98 10.38 9.00
CA GLU A 243 -8.29 9.75 8.94
C GLU A 243 -8.14 8.24 8.87
N ILE A 244 -8.74 7.51 9.83
CA ILE A 244 -8.82 6.05 9.81
C ILE A 244 -9.87 5.66 8.77
N LEU A 245 -9.48 4.93 7.73
CA LEU A 245 -10.44 4.49 6.72
C LEU A 245 -11.36 3.40 7.28
N GLU A 246 -12.66 3.66 7.27
CA GLU A 246 -13.68 2.69 7.67
C GLU A 246 -13.96 1.74 6.50
N LEU A 247 -13.16 0.66 6.46
CA LEU A 247 -13.26 -0.39 5.45
C LEU A 247 -14.11 -1.54 5.99
N ALA A 248 -14.97 -2.08 5.15
CA ALA A 248 -15.77 -3.25 5.43
C ALA A 248 -15.80 -4.20 4.22
N ASP A 249 -16.13 -5.45 4.44
CA ASP A 249 -16.42 -6.38 3.35
C ASP A 249 -17.88 -6.22 2.85
N ARG A 250 -18.30 -7.07 1.93
CA ARG A 250 -19.65 -7.01 1.32
C ARG A 250 -20.79 -7.25 2.33
N ASN A 251 -20.47 -7.87 3.47
CA ASN A 251 -21.43 -8.13 4.55
C ASN A 251 -21.47 -7.01 5.59
N GLY A 252 -20.60 -6.00 5.45
CA GLY A 252 -20.43 -4.93 6.45
C GLY A 252 -19.41 -5.26 7.54
N ASP A 253 -18.75 -6.42 7.49
CA ASP A 253 -17.76 -6.84 8.47
C ASP A 253 -16.46 -6.03 8.34
N GLN A 254 -15.99 -5.47 9.46
CA GLN A 254 -14.77 -4.65 9.53
C GLN A 254 -13.57 -5.37 10.16
N TRP A 255 -13.77 -6.57 10.73
CA TRP A 255 -12.69 -7.32 11.32
C TRP A 255 -11.64 -7.72 10.27
N THR A 256 -10.37 -7.77 10.69
CA THR A 256 -9.24 -8.08 9.80
C THR A 256 -8.45 -9.29 10.24
N TYR A 257 -8.56 -9.69 11.49
CA TYR A 257 -7.85 -10.80 12.10
C TYR A 257 -8.82 -11.80 12.75
N HIS A 258 -8.54 -13.07 12.58
CA HIS A 258 -9.26 -14.17 13.22
C HIS A 258 -8.30 -15.03 14.03
N TRP A 259 -8.50 -15.06 15.33
CA TRP A 259 -7.80 -15.98 16.22
C TRP A 259 -8.60 -17.30 16.33
N SER A 260 -8.16 -18.30 15.55
CA SER A 260 -8.90 -19.57 15.41
C SER A 260 -9.02 -20.39 16.69
N GLU A 261 -8.06 -20.26 17.61
CA GLU A 261 -8.04 -21.01 18.88
C GLU A 261 -9.17 -20.57 19.83
N SER A 262 -9.58 -19.30 19.75
CA SER A 262 -10.66 -18.74 20.59
C SER A 262 -11.88 -18.34 19.78
N ASP A 263 -11.88 -18.53 18.48
CA ASP A 263 -12.90 -18.05 17.53
C ASP A 263 -13.19 -16.55 17.68
N GLU A 264 -12.15 -15.75 17.92
CA GLU A 264 -12.24 -14.31 18.10
C GLU A 264 -11.93 -13.56 16.81
N TYR A 265 -12.82 -12.64 16.44
CA TYR A 265 -12.67 -11.76 15.30
C TYR A 265 -12.39 -10.33 15.76
N SER A 266 -11.31 -9.72 15.28
CA SER A 266 -10.94 -8.36 15.68
C SER A 266 -10.41 -7.54 14.51
N ARG A 267 -10.60 -6.21 14.59
CA ARG A 267 -10.00 -5.27 13.67
C ARG A 267 -8.69 -4.79 14.28
N VAL A 268 -7.57 -5.21 13.72
CA VAL A 268 -6.22 -4.86 14.18
C VAL A 268 -5.35 -4.25 13.07
N ASP A 269 -5.74 -4.44 11.81
CA ASP A 269 -5.10 -3.83 10.66
C ASP A 269 -5.82 -2.54 10.26
N TYR A 270 -5.04 -1.53 9.89
CA TYR A 270 -5.57 -0.21 9.56
C TYR A 270 -4.87 0.38 8.36
N VAL A 271 -5.62 1.19 7.61
CA VAL A 271 -5.10 2.20 6.71
C VAL A 271 -5.60 3.55 7.19
N MET A 272 -4.67 4.47 7.37
CA MET A 272 -4.93 5.85 7.73
C MET A 272 -4.37 6.78 6.67
N VAL A 273 -5.04 7.89 6.40
CA VAL A 273 -4.61 8.81 5.34
C VAL A 273 -4.59 10.25 5.85
N SER A 274 -3.69 11.05 5.30
CA SER A 274 -3.68 12.49 5.53
C SER A 274 -4.94 13.16 4.99
N LYS A 275 -5.25 14.35 5.49
CA LYS A 275 -6.36 15.17 4.98
C LYS A 275 -6.22 15.49 3.50
N ALA A 276 -5.00 15.69 3.02
CA ALA A 276 -4.72 15.93 1.61
C ALA A 276 -5.03 14.72 0.72
N LEU A 277 -4.79 13.49 1.22
CA LEU A 277 -5.07 12.26 0.47
C LEU A 277 -6.54 11.84 0.53
N LEU A 278 -7.25 12.14 1.63
CA LEU A 278 -8.61 11.67 1.87
C LEU A 278 -9.61 11.94 0.72
N PRO A 279 -9.63 13.12 0.07
CA PRO A 279 -10.55 13.39 -1.05
C PRO A 279 -10.31 12.50 -2.29
N LEU A 280 -9.11 11.93 -2.40
CA LEU A 280 -8.73 11.05 -3.51
C LEU A 280 -9.09 9.59 -3.24
N VAL A 281 -9.41 9.22 -2.00
CA VAL A 281 -9.81 7.85 -1.65
C VAL A 281 -11.20 7.54 -2.21
N ARG A 282 -11.30 6.48 -3.01
CA ARG A 282 -12.58 5.95 -3.53
C ARG A 282 -13.23 5.05 -2.49
N LYS A 283 -13.91 5.63 -1.50
CA LYS A 283 -14.49 4.91 -0.35
C LYS A 283 -15.38 3.74 -0.77
N ASN A 284 -16.22 3.93 -1.78
CA ASN A 284 -17.14 2.91 -2.31
C ASN A 284 -16.47 1.76 -3.07
N LYS A 285 -15.17 1.87 -3.38
CA LYS A 285 -14.37 0.83 -4.04
C LYS A 285 -13.28 0.26 -3.12
N SER A 286 -13.15 0.83 -1.92
CA SER A 286 -12.18 0.40 -0.91
C SER A 286 -12.86 -0.55 0.07
N MET A 287 -12.18 -1.64 0.49
CA MET A 287 -12.84 -2.69 1.27
C MET A 287 -11.86 -3.50 2.11
N VAL A 288 -12.41 -4.26 3.06
CA VAL A 288 -11.77 -5.46 3.60
C VAL A 288 -12.04 -6.60 2.61
N HIS A 289 -10.98 -7.22 2.10
CA HIS A 289 -11.16 -8.31 1.13
C HIS A 289 -11.39 -9.65 1.83
N ARG A 290 -12.39 -10.41 1.36
CA ARG A 290 -12.69 -11.76 1.83
C ARG A 290 -12.75 -12.71 0.64
N ALA A 291 -11.66 -13.45 0.41
CA ALA A 291 -11.65 -14.52 -0.58
C ALA A 291 -12.25 -15.81 0.00
N LYS A 292 -12.77 -16.71 -0.86
CA LYS A 292 -13.11 -18.08 -0.43
C LYS A 292 -11.82 -18.78 0.03
N GLY A 293 -11.85 -19.40 1.21
CA GLY A 293 -10.68 -20.09 1.78
C GLY A 293 -9.53 -19.13 2.17
N TRP A 294 -9.85 -17.91 2.54
CA TRP A 294 -8.87 -16.87 2.91
C TRP A 294 -7.92 -17.31 4.04
N THR A 295 -8.40 -18.14 4.99
CA THR A 295 -7.61 -18.66 6.13
C THR A 295 -6.41 -19.49 5.71
N LEU A 296 -6.44 -20.07 4.51
CA LEU A 296 -5.29 -20.79 3.95
C LEU A 296 -4.12 -19.84 3.67
N ALA A 297 -4.40 -18.61 3.25
CA ALA A 297 -3.37 -17.62 2.95
C ALA A 297 -2.80 -16.95 4.19
N SER A 298 -3.68 -16.52 5.10
CA SER A 298 -3.33 -15.82 6.34
C SER A 298 -4.49 -15.86 7.33
N ASP A 299 -4.24 -15.62 8.60
CA ASP A 299 -5.23 -15.32 9.64
C ASP A 299 -5.69 -13.85 9.61
N HIS A 300 -5.07 -13.03 8.76
CA HIS A 300 -5.47 -11.66 8.47
C HIS A 300 -6.13 -11.54 7.10
N ARG A 301 -7.04 -10.57 6.95
CA ARG A 301 -7.68 -10.21 5.69
C ARG A 301 -7.04 -8.97 5.08
N PRO A 302 -6.79 -8.95 3.75
CA PRO A 302 -6.23 -7.77 3.08
C PRO A 302 -7.16 -6.55 3.17
N LEU A 303 -6.59 -5.37 3.41
CA LEU A 303 -7.24 -4.08 3.23
C LEU A 303 -6.94 -3.55 1.83
N VAL A 304 -7.97 -3.25 1.07
CA VAL A 304 -7.85 -2.74 -0.31
C VAL A 304 -8.31 -1.29 -0.34
N VAL A 305 -7.44 -0.39 -0.78
CA VAL A 305 -7.74 1.03 -0.93
C VAL A 305 -7.57 1.46 -2.38
N LYS A 306 -8.60 2.07 -2.94
CA LYS A 306 -8.56 2.66 -4.28
C LYS A 306 -8.36 4.17 -4.17
N ILE A 307 -7.34 4.69 -4.85
CA ILE A 307 -6.95 6.09 -4.83
C ILE A 307 -7.09 6.65 -6.25
N GLY A 308 -7.97 7.62 -6.41
CA GLY A 308 -8.15 8.31 -7.68
C GLY A 308 -7.03 9.31 -7.91
N LEU A 309 -6.55 9.38 -9.14
CA LEU A 309 -5.59 10.41 -9.50
C LEU A 309 -6.33 11.75 -9.77
N PRO A 310 -5.75 12.90 -9.42
CA PRO A 310 -6.35 14.18 -9.76
C PRO A 310 -6.44 14.33 -11.27
N ALA A 311 -7.55 14.89 -11.75
CA ALA A 311 -7.66 15.25 -13.15
C ALA A 311 -6.48 16.17 -13.52
N LYS A 312 -5.79 15.90 -14.63
CA LYS A 312 -4.76 16.83 -15.13
C LYS A 312 -5.37 18.22 -15.22
N LYS A 313 -4.84 19.19 -14.46
CA LYS A 313 -5.16 20.59 -14.76
C LYS A 313 -4.71 20.81 -16.20
N LYS A 314 -5.63 21.24 -17.06
CA LYS A 314 -5.24 21.76 -18.38
C LYS A 314 -4.25 22.91 -18.16
N PRO A 315 -3.17 22.96 -18.92
CA PRO A 315 -2.23 24.07 -18.88
C PRO A 315 -2.93 25.40 -19.17
#